data_c015a4386c9a843b2e2e7e610fb7d5e8
#
_entry.id   c015a4386c9a843b2e2e7e610fb7d5e8
#
_cell.length_a   1.000
_cell.length_b   1.000
_cell.length_c   1.000
_cell.angle_alpha   90.00
_cell.angle_beta   90.00
_cell.angle_gamma   90.00
#
_symmetry.space_group_name_H-M   'P 1'
#
loop_
_entity.id
_entity.type
_entity.pdbx_description
1 polymer ?
#
loop_
_entity_poly.entity_id
_entity_poly.type
_entity_poly.pdbx_seq_one_letter_code
_entity_poly.pdbx_strand_id
1 'polypeptide(L)'
;SGRTLAASPLLATVALCANIIELASNENQKQQYLPEIASGKISLALALEESVHHNPSGIALTAEKQDSSFLLSGKKCFVVDGHSADYLIVVARTSDRVNDRDGISLFIVDPATSGIKRSRTIFADSRNVANIEFDNVTISDVNLIGELDNGWEALDRALDRARIYLAAEMLGGANECFERTMKYLKERE
;
A
#
# COMPACT_ATOMS: atom_id res chain seq x y z
N SER A 1 7.44 15.12 8.89
CA SER A 1 6.01 14.78 9.12
C SER A 1 5.74 14.45 10.58
N GLY A 2 6.57 13.67 11.25
CA GLY A 2 6.31 13.18 12.61
C GLY A 2 5.99 14.26 13.66
N ARG A 3 6.71 15.39 13.67
CA ARG A 3 6.42 16.50 14.63
C ARG A 3 5.03 17.11 14.47
N THR A 4 4.54 17.20 13.25
CA THR A 4 3.28 17.88 12.93
C THR A 4 2.13 16.92 12.66
N LEU A 5 2.39 15.61 12.63
CA LEU A 5 1.45 14.55 12.20
C LEU A 5 0.74 14.92 10.89
N ALA A 6 1.49 15.54 9.97
CA ALA A 6 0.94 15.98 8.71
C ALA A 6 0.38 14.80 7.91
N ALA A 7 -0.87 14.90 7.51
CA ALA A 7 -1.46 13.95 6.58
C ALA A 7 -0.75 14.08 5.22
N SER A 8 0.09 13.12 4.90
CA SER A 8 0.84 13.09 3.64
C SER A 8 0.88 11.66 3.10
N PRO A 9 0.99 11.48 1.77
CA PRO A 9 1.06 10.16 1.15
C PRO A 9 2.42 9.45 1.34
N LEU A 10 3.31 10.00 2.18
CA LEU A 10 4.67 9.46 2.37
C LEU A 10 4.67 7.99 2.78
N LEU A 11 3.78 7.58 3.69
CA LEU A 11 3.71 6.18 4.11
C LEU A 11 3.23 5.27 2.98
N ALA A 12 2.06 5.56 2.40
CA ALA A 12 1.45 4.70 1.39
C ALA A 12 2.24 4.74 0.07
N THR A 13 2.51 5.94 -0.46
CA THR A 13 3.12 6.10 -1.78
C THR A 13 4.62 5.84 -1.75
N VAL A 14 5.36 6.44 -0.80
CA VAL A 14 6.84 6.38 -0.81
C VAL A 14 7.35 5.19 -0.01
N ALA A 15 6.96 5.06 1.26
CA ALA A 15 7.53 4.03 2.12
C ALA A 15 7.07 2.61 1.74
N LEU A 16 5.89 2.44 1.17
CA LEU A 16 5.36 1.14 0.72
C LEU A 16 5.49 1.00 -0.79
N CYS A 17 4.70 1.74 -1.58
CA CYS A 17 4.54 1.45 -3.01
C CYS A 17 5.80 1.73 -3.84
N ALA A 18 6.49 2.86 -3.63
CA ALA A 18 7.72 3.15 -4.37
C ALA A 18 8.83 2.14 -4.06
N ASN A 19 8.91 1.65 -2.80
CA ASN A 19 9.84 0.58 -2.43
C ASN A 19 9.52 -0.74 -3.12
N ILE A 20 8.24 -1.12 -3.25
CA ILE A 20 7.85 -2.32 -4.01
C ILE A 20 8.26 -2.18 -5.48
N ILE A 21 7.99 -1.03 -6.10
CA ILE A 21 8.36 -0.75 -7.48
C ILE A 21 9.88 -0.81 -7.66
N GLU A 22 10.64 -0.19 -6.77
CA GLU A 22 12.10 -0.22 -6.79
C GLU A 22 12.66 -1.65 -6.71
N LEU A 23 12.09 -2.47 -5.81
CA LEU A 23 12.60 -3.80 -5.51
C LEU A 23 12.25 -4.86 -6.56
N ALA A 24 11.06 -4.78 -7.15
CA ALA A 24 10.52 -5.88 -7.95
C ALA A 24 10.11 -5.52 -9.37
N SER A 25 9.83 -4.24 -9.69
CA SER A 25 9.38 -3.86 -11.02
C SER A 25 10.49 -3.98 -12.07
N ASN A 26 10.07 -4.21 -13.32
CA ASN A 26 10.97 -4.12 -14.46
C ASN A 26 11.36 -2.65 -14.74
N GLU A 27 12.39 -2.44 -15.57
CA GLU A 27 12.92 -1.10 -15.84
C GLU A 27 11.88 -0.15 -16.48
N ASN A 28 10.98 -0.67 -17.32
CA ASN A 28 9.93 0.15 -17.93
C ASN A 28 8.96 0.66 -16.87
N GLN A 29 8.52 -0.19 -15.95
CA GLN A 29 7.64 0.19 -14.83
C GLN A 29 8.36 1.19 -13.90
N LYS A 30 9.63 0.97 -13.56
CA LYS A 30 10.40 1.93 -12.75
C LYS A 30 10.48 3.29 -13.40
N GLN A 31 10.82 3.34 -14.69
CA GLN A 31 10.90 4.60 -15.45
C GLN A 31 9.54 5.29 -15.59
N GLN A 32 8.46 4.54 -15.63
CA GLN A 32 7.11 5.08 -15.72
C GLN A 32 6.65 5.67 -14.39
N TYR A 33 6.81 4.96 -13.29
CA TYR A 33 6.16 5.33 -12.02
C TYR A 33 7.06 6.11 -11.07
N LEU A 34 8.34 5.77 -10.92
CA LEU A 34 9.20 6.40 -9.89
C LEU A 34 9.40 7.91 -10.11
N PRO A 35 9.63 8.43 -11.34
CA PRO A 35 9.75 9.88 -11.56
C PRO A 35 8.45 10.62 -11.27
N GLU A 36 7.30 10.05 -11.61
CA GLU A 36 6.00 10.66 -11.37
C GLU A 36 5.65 10.70 -9.86
N ILE A 37 6.04 9.65 -9.11
CA ILE A 37 5.97 9.63 -7.64
C ILE A 37 6.89 10.70 -7.04
N ALA A 38 8.13 10.75 -7.48
CA ALA A 38 9.13 11.70 -6.96
C ALA A 38 8.74 13.16 -7.20
N SER A 39 8.07 13.44 -8.31
CA SER A 39 7.54 14.78 -8.63
C SER A 39 6.21 15.10 -7.94
N GLY A 40 5.59 14.13 -7.25
CA GLY A 40 4.30 14.28 -6.61
C GLY A 40 3.10 14.34 -7.56
N LYS A 41 3.27 13.93 -8.82
CA LYS A 41 2.19 13.92 -9.81
C LYS A 41 1.23 12.76 -9.62
N ILE A 42 1.71 11.62 -9.13
CA ILE A 42 0.89 10.45 -8.84
C ILE A 42 1.11 9.97 -7.40
N SER A 43 0.07 9.41 -6.84
CA SER A 43 0.05 8.75 -5.55
C SER A 43 -0.37 7.29 -5.70
N LEU A 44 0.21 6.42 -4.87
CA LEU A 44 -0.12 5.00 -4.87
C LEU A 44 -0.53 4.55 -3.46
N ALA A 45 -1.36 3.52 -3.41
CA ALA A 45 -1.75 2.86 -2.18
C ALA A 45 -1.56 1.35 -2.26
N LEU A 46 -1.11 0.75 -1.16
CA LEU A 46 -0.92 -0.71 -1.06
C LEU A 46 -2.21 -1.36 -0.57
N ALA A 47 -2.86 -2.12 -1.43
CA ALA A 47 -4.04 -2.91 -1.13
C ALA A 47 -3.62 -4.31 -0.64
N LEU A 48 -3.32 -4.41 0.65
CA LEU A 48 -2.76 -5.60 1.31
C LEU A 48 -3.80 -6.29 2.18
N GLU A 49 -4.33 -5.60 3.19
CA GLU A 49 -5.13 -6.19 4.27
C GLU A 49 -6.51 -6.65 3.81
N GLU A 50 -6.98 -7.77 4.35
CA GLU A 50 -8.29 -8.35 4.08
C GLU A 50 -9.13 -8.57 5.35
N SER A 51 -8.55 -8.31 6.50
CA SER A 51 -9.20 -8.44 7.81
C SER A 51 -8.83 -7.28 8.74
N VAL A 52 -9.43 -7.27 9.93
CA VAL A 52 -9.12 -6.27 10.98
C VAL A 52 -7.76 -6.50 11.64
N HIS A 53 -7.13 -7.64 11.40
CA HIS A 53 -5.81 -7.96 11.94
C HIS A 53 -4.77 -7.93 10.83
N HIS A 54 -3.61 -7.35 11.14
CA HIS A 54 -2.47 -7.35 10.23
C HIS A 54 -1.99 -8.79 9.97
N ASN A 55 -2.20 -9.27 8.74
CA ASN A 55 -1.79 -10.60 8.31
C ASN A 55 -1.32 -10.59 6.85
N PRO A 56 -0.10 -10.14 6.58
CA PRO A 56 0.40 -9.95 5.20
C PRO A 56 0.45 -11.22 4.35
N SER A 57 0.54 -12.40 4.97
CA SER A 57 0.49 -13.70 4.25
C SER A 57 -0.93 -14.23 4.05
N GLY A 58 -1.90 -13.69 4.79
CA GLY A 58 -3.30 -14.13 4.76
C GLY A 58 -4.09 -13.63 3.56
N ILE A 59 -3.51 -13.70 2.37
CA ILE A 59 -4.11 -13.19 1.13
C ILE A 59 -5.06 -14.22 0.55
N ALA A 60 -6.33 -13.85 0.45
CA ALA A 60 -7.40 -14.64 -0.14
C ALA A 60 -7.97 -14.02 -1.43
N LEU A 61 -7.75 -12.71 -1.70
CA LEU A 61 -8.06 -12.11 -2.99
C LEU A 61 -7.32 -12.87 -4.08
N THR A 62 -8.05 -13.44 -5.03
CA THR A 62 -7.49 -14.25 -6.13
C THR A 62 -7.15 -13.42 -7.35
N ALA A 63 -6.11 -13.83 -8.07
CA ALA A 63 -5.81 -13.35 -9.42
C ALA A 63 -5.64 -14.57 -10.32
N GLU A 64 -6.71 -14.94 -11.00
CA GLU A 64 -6.73 -16.08 -11.91
C GLU A 64 -6.12 -15.69 -13.26
N LYS A 65 -5.08 -16.43 -13.70
CA LYS A 65 -4.45 -16.16 -14.98
C LYS A 65 -5.37 -16.58 -16.12
N GLN A 66 -5.53 -15.66 -17.06
CA GLN A 66 -6.16 -15.87 -18.36
C GLN A 66 -5.13 -15.49 -19.42
N ASP A 67 -5.14 -16.04 -20.60
CA ASP A 67 -4.13 -15.83 -21.66
C ASP A 67 -3.09 -14.71 -21.41
N SER A 68 -3.43 -13.46 -21.74
CA SER A 68 -2.60 -12.26 -21.56
C SER A 68 -3.10 -11.33 -20.45
N SER A 69 -3.91 -11.85 -19.51
CA SER A 69 -4.55 -11.07 -18.45
C SER A 69 -4.71 -11.86 -17.16
N PHE A 70 -5.12 -11.16 -16.12
CA PHE A 70 -5.53 -11.75 -14.85
C PHE A 70 -6.93 -11.27 -14.47
N LEU A 71 -7.71 -12.12 -13.85
CA LEU A 71 -9.01 -11.83 -13.30
C LEU A 71 -8.92 -11.72 -11.79
N LEU A 72 -9.04 -10.51 -11.25
CA LEU A 72 -8.97 -10.24 -9.83
C LEU A 72 -10.35 -10.31 -9.20
N SER A 73 -10.48 -11.09 -8.12
CA SER A 73 -11.73 -11.23 -7.36
C SER A 73 -11.46 -11.28 -5.86
N GLY A 74 -12.16 -10.44 -5.09
CA GLY A 74 -12.03 -10.39 -3.63
C GLY A 74 -12.18 -8.99 -3.06
N LYS A 75 -11.68 -8.81 -1.84
CA LYS A 75 -11.82 -7.54 -1.11
C LYS A 75 -10.54 -7.20 -0.39
N LYS A 76 -10.28 -5.90 -0.28
CA LYS A 76 -9.24 -5.33 0.57
C LYS A 76 -9.85 -4.33 1.53
N CYS A 77 -9.36 -4.32 2.76
CA CYS A 77 -9.86 -3.41 3.79
C CYS A 77 -8.73 -2.51 4.31
N PHE A 78 -9.12 -1.38 4.86
CA PHE A 78 -8.21 -0.42 5.51
C PHE A 78 -7.03 0.02 4.64
N VAL A 79 -7.23 0.12 3.33
CA VAL A 79 -6.19 0.59 2.40
C VAL A 79 -5.91 2.06 2.65
N VAL A 80 -4.77 2.35 3.26
CA VAL A 80 -4.35 3.73 3.59
C VAL A 80 -4.16 4.51 2.29
N ASP A 81 -4.77 5.71 2.21
CA ASP A 81 -4.87 6.57 1.03
C ASP A 81 -5.59 5.95 -0.17
N GLY A 82 -6.13 4.74 -0.05
CA GLY A 82 -6.74 3.98 -1.14
C GLY A 82 -7.94 4.64 -1.81
N HIS A 83 -8.62 5.58 -1.14
CA HIS A 83 -9.73 6.30 -1.76
C HIS A 83 -9.28 7.34 -2.79
N SER A 84 -8.15 8.00 -2.54
CA SER A 84 -7.62 9.10 -3.36
C SER A 84 -6.43 8.72 -4.24
N ALA A 85 -5.85 7.54 -4.05
CA ALA A 85 -4.70 7.10 -4.85
C ALA A 85 -5.03 7.00 -6.34
N ASP A 86 -4.04 7.41 -7.16
CA ASP A 86 -4.11 7.32 -8.62
C ASP A 86 -3.89 5.89 -9.11
N TYR A 87 -3.11 5.09 -8.39
CA TYR A 87 -2.90 3.67 -8.63
C TYR A 87 -2.91 2.87 -7.33
N LEU A 88 -3.23 1.59 -7.45
CA LEU A 88 -3.17 0.61 -6.37
C LEU A 88 -2.08 -0.41 -6.67
N ILE A 89 -1.26 -0.76 -5.68
CA ILE A 89 -0.52 -2.03 -5.72
C ILE A 89 -1.39 -3.05 -5.00
N VAL A 90 -1.93 -4.00 -5.74
CA VAL A 90 -2.81 -5.06 -5.23
C VAL A 90 -2.01 -6.31 -4.97
N VAL A 91 -2.05 -6.79 -3.73
CA VAL A 91 -1.46 -8.08 -3.34
C VAL A 91 -2.51 -9.15 -3.56
N ALA A 92 -2.22 -10.13 -4.41
CA ALA A 92 -3.18 -11.17 -4.78
C ALA A 92 -2.59 -12.57 -4.70
N ARG A 93 -3.45 -13.55 -4.53
CA ARG A 93 -3.12 -14.98 -4.56
C ARG A 93 -3.25 -15.48 -5.99
N THR A 94 -2.17 -15.96 -6.56
CA THR A 94 -2.12 -16.53 -7.91
C THR A 94 -1.96 -18.05 -7.90
N SER A 95 -1.43 -18.61 -6.80
CA SER A 95 -1.33 -20.04 -6.56
C SER A 95 -1.27 -20.34 -5.06
N ASP A 96 -1.19 -21.62 -4.71
CA ASP A 96 -1.04 -22.14 -3.36
C ASP A 96 -2.17 -21.79 -2.37
N ARG A 97 -1.91 -21.99 -1.08
CA ARG A 97 -2.92 -21.85 -0.04
C ARG A 97 -2.88 -20.49 0.61
N VAL A 98 -4.02 -20.04 1.08
CA VAL A 98 -4.10 -18.86 1.96
C VAL A 98 -3.17 -19.07 3.17
N ASN A 99 -2.43 -18.02 3.53
CA ASN A 99 -1.36 -17.97 4.53
C ASN A 99 0.00 -18.55 4.10
N ASP A 100 0.14 -19.12 2.92
CA ASP A 100 1.46 -19.42 2.38
C ASP A 100 2.13 -18.13 1.87
N ARG A 101 3.44 -18.06 1.98
CA ARG A 101 4.22 -16.93 1.43
C ARG A 101 4.45 -17.07 -0.06
N ASP A 102 4.50 -18.30 -0.53
CA ASP A 102 4.53 -18.62 -1.96
C ASP A 102 3.16 -18.37 -2.60
N GLY A 103 3.11 -18.22 -3.91
CA GLY A 103 1.87 -17.97 -4.64
C GLY A 103 1.26 -16.57 -4.47
N ILE A 104 2.03 -15.62 -3.95
CA ILE A 104 1.64 -14.20 -3.86
C ILE A 104 2.23 -13.45 -5.05
N SER A 105 1.39 -12.68 -5.72
CA SER A 105 1.78 -11.78 -6.81
C SER A 105 1.32 -10.35 -6.54
N LEU A 106 2.02 -9.40 -7.14
CA LEU A 106 1.78 -7.98 -6.98
C LEU A 106 1.39 -7.36 -8.32
N PHE A 107 0.36 -6.51 -8.32
CA PHE A 107 -0.17 -5.91 -9.54
C PHE A 107 -0.36 -4.40 -9.37
N ILE A 108 0.06 -3.60 -10.36
CA ILE A 108 -0.30 -2.18 -10.45
C ILE A 108 -1.65 -2.09 -11.14
N VAL A 109 -2.63 -1.50 -10.47
CA VAL A 109 -4.02 -1.44 -10.94
C VAL A 109 -4.50 0.01 -10.93
N ASP A 110 -5.11 0.44 -12.05
CA ASP A 110 -5.85 1.69 -12.10
C ASP A 110 -7.18 1.51 -11.35
N PRO A 111 -7.46 2.27 -10.30
CA PRO A 111 -8.70 2.13 -9.53
C PRO A 111 -9.96 2.56 -10.29
N ALA A 112 -9.83 3.15 -11.48
CA ALA A 112 -10.94 3.43 -12.38
C ALA A 112 -11.35 2.22 -13.24
N THR A 113 -10.61 1.11 -13.17
CA THR A 113 -10.94 -0.13 -13.89
C THR A 113 -12.32 -0.64 -13.51
N SER A 114 -13.09 -1.06 -14.50
CA SER A 114 -14.44 -1.62 -14.29
C SER A 114 -14.41 -2.80 -13.33
N GLY A 115 -15.38 -2.88 -12.42
CA GLY A 115 -15.47 -3.92 -11.39
C GLY A 115 -14.80 -3.53 -10.07
N ILE A 116 -14.10 -2.40 -9.98
CA ILE A 116 -13.53 -1.88 -8.74
C ILE A 116 -14.51 -0.93 -8.06
N LYS A 117 -14.80 -1.19 -6.77
CA LYS A 117 -15.59 -0.30 -5.93
C LYS A 117 -14.78 0.13 -4.72
N ARG A 118 -14.63 1.45 -4.51
CA ARG A 118 -13.92 2.03 -3.37
C ARG A 118 -14.90 2.70 -2.42
N SER A 119 -14.92 2.26 -1.17
CA SER A 119 -15.72 2.86 -0.10
C SER A 119 -14.80 3.54 0.89
N ARG A 120 -14.95 4.86 1.05
CA ARG A 120 -14.14 5.65 1.98
C ARG A 120 -14.53 5.35 3.43
N THR A 121 -13.51 5.17 4.28
CA THR A 121 -13.62 5.12 5.74
C THR A 121 -12.63 6.12 6.34
N ILE A 122 -13.02 6.83 7.39
CA ILE A 122 -12.14 7.78 8.08
C ILE A 122 -11.76 7.17 9.43
N PHE A 123 -10.47 7.10 9.69
CA PHE A 123 -9.95 6.68 11.00
C PHE A 123 -10.02 7.81 12.04
N ALA A 124 -9.86 7.45 13.32
CA ALA A 124 -9.86 8.40 14.42
C ALA A 124 -8.78 9.49 14.29
N ASP A 125 -7.67 9.19 13.61
CA ASP A 125 -6.59 10.11 13.27
C ASP A 125 -6.87 10.94 12.01
N SER A 126 -8.09 10.87 11.46
CA SER A 126 -8.55 11.53 10.23
C SER A 126 -7.84 11.06 8.95
N ARG A 127 -7.06 9.98 8.98
CA ARG A 127 -6.44 9.42 7.77
C ARG A 127 -7.50 8.92 6.81
N ASN A 128 -7.23 9.15 5.52
CA ASN A 128 -8.05 8.64 4.43
C ASN A 128 -7.76 7.15 4.20
N VAL A 129 -8.78 6.33 4.31
CA VAL A 129 -8.69 4.88 4.17
C VAL A 129 -9.83 4.40 3.28
N ALA A 130 -9.62 3.33 2.52
CA ALA A 130 -10.66 2.71 1.71
C ALA A 130 -10.81 1.23 2.00
N ASN A 131 -12.04 0.75 1.90
CA ASN A 131 -12.34 -0.65 1.61
C ASN A 131 -12.57 -0.77 0.10
N ILE A 132 -11.98 -1.77 -0.52
CA ILE A 132 -11.96 -1.93 -1.97
C ILE A 132 -12.47 -3.32 -2.32
N GLU A 133 -13.48 -3.38 -3.19
CA GLU A 133 -14.01 -4.63 -3.73
C GLU A 133 -13.56 -4.77 -5.19
N PHE A 134 -13.14 -5.98 -5.54
CA PHE A 134 -12.77 -6.38 -6.89
C PHE A 134 -13.77 -7.45 -7.35
N ASP A 135 -14.61 -7.11 -8.30
CA ASP A 135 -15.63 -7.99 -8.87
C ASP A 135 -15.23 -8.37 -10.30
N ASN A 136 -14.51 -9.48 -10.45
CA ASN A 136 -14.03 -10.00 -11.72
C ASN A 136 -13.29 -8.93 -12.56
N VAL A 137 -12.36 -8.23 -11.91
CA VAL A 137 -11.59 -7.15 -12.53
C VAL A 137 -10.53 -7.71 -13.45
N THR A 138 -10.64 -7.46 -14.74
CA THR A 138 -9.64 -7.88 -15.72
C THR A 138 -8.51 -6.86 -15.79
N ILE A 139 -7.28 -7.33 -15.60
CA ILE A 139 -6.05 -6.53 -15.74
C ILE A 139 -5.08 -7.23 -16.69
N SER A 140 -4.32 -6.45 -17.46
CA SER A 140 -3.30 -7.01 -18.37
C SER A 140 -2.13 -7.60 -17.58
N ASP A 141 -1.47 -8.60 -18.15
CA ASP A 141 -0.26 -9.22 -17.60
C ASP A 141 0.92 -8.24 -17.48
N VAL A 142 0.96 -7.16 -18.28
CA VAL A 142 1.95 -6.08 -18.15
C VAL A 142 1.87 -5.35 -16.80
N ASN A 143 0.76 -5.48 -16.09
CA ASN A 143 0.53 -4.87 -14.77
C ASN A 143 1.15 -5.69 -13.62
N LEU A 144 1.64 -6.91 -13.90
CA LEU A 144 2.35 -7.73 -12.93
C LEU A 144 3.68 -7.06 -12.54
N ILE A 145 3.94 -6.96 -11.25
CA ILE A 145 5.21 -6.48 -10.69
C ILE A 145 6.08 -7.70 -10.39
N GLY A 146 7.25 -7.76 -11.02
CA GLY A 146 8.18 -8.87 -10.85
C GLY A 146 7.71 -10.15 -11.53
N GLU A 147 7.92 -11.27 -10.87
CA GLU A 147 7.58 -12.60 -11.37
C GLU A 147 6.29 -13.12 -10.71
N LEU A 148 5.54 -13.91 -11.46
CA LEU A 148 4.34 -14.58 -10.98
C LEU A 148 4.67 -15.47 -9.78
N ASP A 149 3.80 -15.50 -8.77
CA ASP A 149 3.92 -16.28 -7.54
C ASP A 149 5.09 -15.89 -6.61
N ASN A 150 5.89 -14.89 -6.98
CA ASN A 150 7.13 -14.53 -6.28
C ASN A 150 7.13 -13.09 -5.73
N GLY A 151 5.96 -12.56 -5.40
CA GLY A 151 5.81 -11.18 -4.88
C GLY A 151 6.15 -11.03 -3.39
N TRP A 152 6.25 -12.12 -2.63
CA TRP A 152 6.40 -12.06 -1.17
C TRP A 152 7.68 -11.35 -0.73
N GLU A 153 8.83 -11.68 -1.30
CA GLU A 153 10.11 -11.11 -0.85
C GLU A 153 10.12 -9.58 -0.98
N ALA A 154 9.65 -9.06 -2.10
CA ALA A 154 9.58 -7.62 -2.32
C ALA A 154 8.58 -6.94 -1.37
N LEU A 155 7.43 -7.57 -1.13
CA LEU A 155 6.43 -7.10 -0.17
C LEU A 155 7.00 -7.05 1.25
N ASP A 156 7.61 -8.13 1.74
CA ASP A 156 8.14 -8.22 3.09
C ASP A 156 9.25 -7.18 3.33
N ARG A 157 10.17 -7.03 2.37
CA ARG A 157 11.22 -6.00 2.42
C ARG A 157 10.65 -4.57 2.40
N ALA A 158 9.60 -4.32 1.62
CA ALA A 158 8.95 -3.02 1.61
C ALA A 158 8.23 -2.73 2.93
N LEU A 159 7.58 -3.73 3.53
CA LEU A 159 6.98 -3.63 4.86
C LEU A 159 8.03 -3.31 5.94
N ASP A 160 9.20 -3.95 5.90
CA ASP A 160 10.28 -3.66 6.83
C ASP A 160 10.81 -2.23 6.69
N ARG A 161 11.01 -1.75 5.47
CA ARG A 161 11.36 -0.35 5.22
C ARG A 161 10.29 0.61 5.74
N ALA A 162 9.01 0.31 5.52
CA ALA A 162 7.89 1.13 5.99
C ALA A 162 7.82 1.19 7.53
N ARG A 163 8.17 0.11 8.24
CA ARG A 163 8.27 0.09 9.72
C ARG A 163 9.33 1.09 10.21
N ILE A 164 10.45 1.24 9.50
CA ILE A 164 11.48 2.24 9.83
C ILE A 164 10.93 3.67 9.65
N TYR A 165 10.18 3.93 8.57
CA TYR A 165 9.53 5.23 8.36
C TYR A 165 8.52 5.54 9.47
N LEU A 166 7.70 4.56 9.85
CA LEU A 166 6.74 4.71 10.96
C LEU A 166 7.45 4.98 12.29
N ALA A 167 8.53 4.28 12.59
CA ALA A 167 9.32 4.51 13.80
C ALA A 167 9.88 5.94 13.85
N ALA A 168 10.36 6.48 12.72
CA ALA A 168 10.82 7.85 12.62
C ALA A 168 9.67 8.88 12.78
N GLU A 169 8.48 8.57 12.24
CA GLU A 169 7.29 9.42 12.45
C GLU A 169 6.86 9.43 13.92
N MET A 170 6.82 8.27 14.56
CA MET A 170 6.49 8.13 15.98
C MET A 170 7.48 8.86 16.89
N LEU A 171 8.78 8.78 16.58
CA LEU A 171 9.81 9.51 17.31
C LEU A 171 9.61 11.04 17.19
N GLY A 172 9.30 11.51 15.99
CA GLY A 172 8.98 12.93 15.77
C GLY A 172 7.80 13.42 16.59
N GLY A 173 6.72 12.64 16.65
CA GLY A 173 5.54 12.93 17.47
C GLY A 173 5.86 12.92 18.98
N ALA A 174 6.60 11.92 19.43
CA ALA A 174 7.03 11.82 20.84
C ALA A 174 7.87 13.03 21.26
N ASN A 175 8.84 13.45 20.44
CA ASN A 175 9.66 14.62 20.70
C ASN A 175 8.82 15.90 20.79
N GLU A 176 7.85 16.09 19.89
CA GLU A 176 6.96 17.26 19.93
C GLU A 176 6.11 17.29 21.19
N CYS A 177 5.56 16.15 21.61
CA CYS A 177 4.81 16.05 22.86
C CYS A 177 5.69 16.38 24.07
N PHE A 178 6.91 15.86 24.11
CA PHE A 178 7.87 16.14 25.17
C PHE A 178 8.24 17.63 25.24
N GLU A 179 8.61 18.25 24.12
CA GLU A 179 8.98 19.68 24.07
C GLU A 179 7.82 20.58 24.52
N ARG A 180 6.59 20.31 24.06
CA ARG A 180 5.38 21.06 24.48
C ARG A 180 5.12 20.90 25.97
N THR A 181 5.25 19.71 26.50
CA THR A 181 5.07 19.45 27.94
C THR A 181 6.12 20.19 28.76
N MET A 182 7.38 20.13 28.36
CA MET A 182 8.47 20.84 29.04
C MET A 182 8.29 22.35 29.00
N LYS A 183 7.83 22.90 27.87
CA LYS A 183 7.51 24.32 27.75
C LYS A 183 6.38 24.70 28.72
N TYR A 184 5.28 23.95 28.69
CA TYR A 184 4.15 24.19 29.60
C TYR A 184 4.57 24.17 31.07
N LEU A 185 5.37 23.18 31.49
CA LEU A 185 5.82 23.07 32.89
C LEU A 185 6.71 24.25 33.32
N LYS A 186 7.50 24.82 32.39
CA LYS A 186 8.36 26.00 32.69
C LYS A 186 7.58 27.31 32.73
N GLU A 187 6.47 27.41 32.02
CA GLU A 187 5.62 28.61 31.96
C GLU A 187 4.51 28.61 33.02
N ARG A 188 4.31 27.49 33.72
CA ARG A 188 3.31 27.39 34.79
C ARG A 188 3.91 27.90 36.09
N GLU A 189 3.32 28.98 36.63
CA GLU A 189 3.54 29.50 37.97
C GLU A 189 2.76 28.70 39.03
#